data_635943ab3783b3f61dff4f40a1ee4ea0
#
_entry.id   635943ab3783b3f61dff4f40a1ee4ea0
#
_cell.length_a   1.000
_cell.length_b   1.000
_cell.length_c   1.000
_cell.angle_alpha   90.00
_cell.angle_beta   90.00
_cell.angle_gamma   90.00
#
_symmetry.space_group_name_H-M   'P 1'
#
loop_
_entity.id
_entity.type
_entity.pdbx_description
1 polymer ?
#
loop_
_entity_poly.entity_id
_entity_poly.type
_entity_poly.pdbx_seq_one_letter_code
_entity_poly.pdbx_strand_id
1 'polypeptide(L)'
;KFDIREAGGVAWGLSGDRVSRAMAYDWVKRSFDPLVTAMPEQYTAALVYMAAGFCDTAHRDEIAAFFGPRVQKLSGGQNNLDRVLDVVNICIGRREKQEAGVSTFLKAY
;
A
#
# COMPACT_ATOMS: atom_id res chain seq x y z
N LYS A 1 -11.35 -11.32 -23.44
CA LYS A 1 -11.24 -11.93 -22.13
C LYS A 1 -10.09 -11.31 -21.35
N PHE A 2 -10.33 -10.99 -20.12
CA PHE A 2 -9.41 -10.18 -19.31
C PHE A 2 -8.28 -11.04 -18.74
N ASP A 3 -7.03 -10.65 -19.04
CA ASP A 3 -5.88 -11.28 -18.40
C ASP A 3 -5.64 -10.59 -17.05
N ILE A 4 -5.54 -11.38 -15.98
CA ILE A 4 -5.34 -10.83 -14.63
C ILE A 4 -4.05 -10.02 -14.52
N ARG A 5 -3.03 -10.33 -15.33
CA ARG A 5 -1.79 -9.55 -15.35
C ARG A 5 -2.02 -8.14 -15.87
N GLU A 6 -2.88 -7.98 -16.86
CA GLU A 6 -3.27 -6.67 -17.38
C GLU A 6 -4.06 -5.90 -16.32
N ALA A 7 -4.98 -6.58 -15.64
CA ALA A 7 -5.73 -5.97 -14.54
C ALA A 7 -4.78 -5.51 -13.41
N GLY A 8 -3.74 -6.30 -13.11
CA GLY A 8 -2.72 -5.91 -12.15
C GLY A 8 -2.00 -4.63 -12.54
N GLY A 9 -1.68 -4.47 -13.83
CA GLY A 9 -1.07 -3.25 -14.34
C GLY A 9 -1.97 -2.04 -14.21
N VAL A 10 -3.26 -2.21 -14.51
CA VAL A 10 -4.25 -1.13 -14.34
C VAL A 10 -4.38 -0.75 -12.86
N ALA A 11 -4.46 -1.72 -11.97
CA ALA A 11 -4.54 -1.48 -10.54
C ALA A 11 -3.29 -0.73 -10.05
N TRP A 12 -2.11 -1.10 -10.55
CA TRP A 12 -0.87 -0.40 -10.22
C TRP A 12 -0.94 1.08 -10.58
N GLY A 13 -1.41 1.40 -11.79
CA GLY A 13 -1.61 2.78 -12.21
C GLY A 13 -2.61 3.51 -11.33
N LEU A 14 -3.72 2.86 -10.99
CA LEU A 14 -4.77 3.46 -10.14
C LEU A 14 -4.28 3.70 -8.72
N SER A 15 -3.33 2.93 -8.22
CA SER A 15 -2.81 3.09 -6.87
C SER A 15 -2.02 4.38 -6.68
N GLY A 16 -1.55 4.97 -7.77
CA GLY A 16 -0.86 6.26 -7.73
C GLY A 16 -1.79 7.45 -7.54
N ASP A 17 -3.08 7.28 -7.79
CA ASP A 17 -4.08 8.33 -7.66
C ASP A 17 -4.73 8.27 -6.28
N ARG A 18 -4.79 9.41 -5.61
CA ARG A 18 -5.36 9.53 -4.27
C ARG A 18 -6.82 9.07 -4.21
N VAL A 19 -7.59 9.31 -5.27
CA VAL A 19 -9.01 8.96 -5.33
C VAL A 19 -9.24 7.47 -5.54
N SER A 20 -8.44 6.85 -6.42
CA SER A 20 -8.63 5.44 -6.81
C SER A 20 -7.75 4.46 -6.02
N ARG A 21 -6.87 4.95 -5.15
CA ARG A 21 -5.92 4.12 -4.42
C ARG A 21 -6.60 3.04 -3.57
N ALA A 22 -7.61 3.41 -2.80
CA ALA A 22 -8.31 2.46 -1.94
C ALA A 22 -8.99 1.36 -2.74
N MET A 23 -9.58 1.70 -3.88
CA MET A 23 -10.22 0.74 -4.78
C MET A 23 -9.19 -0.24 -5.36
N ALA A 24 -8.06 0.27 -5.81
CA ALA A 24 -6.97 -0.56 -6.34
C ALA A 24 -6.43 -1.50 -5.27
N TYR A 25 -6.22 -1.00 -4.07
CA TYR A 25 -5.74 -1.78 -2.93
C TYR A 25 -6.71 -2.92 -2.59
N ASP A 26 -8.01 -2.63 -2.52
CA ASP A 26 -9.03 -3.64 -2.22
C ASP A 26 -9.05 -4.72 -3.30
N TRP A 27 -8.93 -4.32 -4.58
CA TRP A 27 -8.88 -5.28 -5.68
C TRP A 27 -7.67 -6.20 -5.56
N VAL A 28 -6.51 -5.65 -5.23
CA VAL A 28 -5.28 -6.45 -5.07
C VAL A 28 -5.44 -7.47 -3.93
N LYS A 29 -6.03 -7.06 -2.81
CA LYS A 29 -6.27 -7.99 -1.71
C LYS A 29 -7.18 -9.15 -2.13
N ARG A 30 -8.26 -8.85 -2.84
CA ARG A 30 -9.19 -9.89 -3.31
C ARG A 30 -8.60 -10.79 -4.37
N SER A 31 -7.69 -10.28 -5.17
CA SER A 31 -7.09 -10.98 -6.30
C SER A 31 -5.67 -11.47 -6.04
N PHE A 32 -5.20 -11.41 -4.80
CA PHE A 32 -3.81 -11.69 -4.49
C PHE A 32 -3.38 -13.10 -4.89
N ASP A 33 -4.15 -14.11 -4.51
CA ASP A 33 -3.80 -15.50 -4.82
C ASP A 33 -3.76 -15.78 -6.33
N PRO A 34 -4.76 -15.36 -7.13
CA PRO A 34 -4.65 -15.47 -8.58
C PRO A 34 -3.45 -14.72 -9.15
N LEU A 35 -3.11 -13.55 -8.61
CA LEU A 35 -1.96 -12.78 -9.08
C LEU A 35 -0.65 -13.51 -8.78
N VAL A 36 -0.52 -14.09 -7.60
CA VAL A 36 0.67 -14.87 -7.24
C VAL A 36 0.87 -16.03 -8.21
N THR A 37 -0.22 -16.69 -8.61
CA THR A 37 -0.15 -17.80 -9.55
C THR A 37 0.21 -17.35 -10.97
N ALA A 38 -0.31 -16.19 -11.40
CA ALA A 38 -0.19 -15.73 -12.78
C ALA A 38 1.09 -14.94 -13.07
N MET A 39 1.72 -14.37 -12.04
CA MET A 39 2.85 -13.45 -12.22
C MET A 39 4.14 -14.02 -11.62
N PRO A 40 5.32 -13.65 -12.15
CA PRO A 40 6.58 -13.99 -11.51
C PRO A 40 6.63 -13.50 -10.05
N GLU A 41 7.32 -14.24 -9.21
CA GLU A 41 7.41 -13.99 -7.77
C GLU A 41 7.87 -12.57 -7.46
N GLN A 42 8.84 -12.05 -8.19
CA GLN A 42 9.36 -10.71 -7.94
C GLN A 42 8.31 -9.62 -8.15
N TYR A 43 7.38 -9.83 -9.08
CA TYR A 43 6.30 -8.87 -9.31
C TYR A 43 5.24 -8.96 -8.22
N THR A 44 4.90 -10.15 -7.76
CA THR A 44 3.93 -10.31 -6.68
C THR A 44 4.48 -9.81 -5.36
N ALA A 45 5.78 -9.99 -5.10
CA ALA A 45 6.44 -9.41 -3.93
C ALA A 45 6.41 -7.88 -3.95
N ALA A 46 6.40 -7.28 -5.14
CA ALA A 46 6.36 -5.83 -5.29
C ALA A 46 4.94 -5.25 -5.19
N LEU A 47 3.89 -6.07 -5.23
CA LEU A 47 2.50 -5.57 -5.15
C LEU A 47 2.22 -4.78 -3.87
N VAL A 48 2.94 -5.05 -2.80
CA VAL A 48 2.79 -4.33 -1.55
C VAL A 48 3.08 -2.83 -1.71
N TYR A 49 3.91 -2.44 -2.69
CA TYR A 49 4.20 -1.03 -2.94
C TYR A 49 2.97 -0.23 -3.35
N MET A 50 1.92 -0.89 -3.83
CA MET A 50 0.66 -0.22 -4.15
C MET A 50 0.02 0.43 -2.91
N ALA A 51 0.38 -0.04 -1.73
CA ALA A 51 -0.11 0.50 -0.47
C ALA A 51 0.73 1.65 0.09
N ALA A 52 1.85 1.98 -0.55
CA ALA A 52 2.79 2.97 -0.01
C ALA A 52 2.23 4.39 0.06
N GLY A 53 1.15 4.67 -0.66
CA GLY A 53 0.53 5.99 -0.65
C GLY A 53 -0.44 6.24 0.51
N PHE A 54 -0.78 5.23 1.28
CA PHE A 54 -1.66 5.43 2.43
C PHE A 54 -0.95 6.19 3.56
N CYS A 55 -1.72 6.92 4.33
CA CYS A 55 -1.19 7.86 5.33
C CYS A 55 -2.05 7.86 6.60
N ASP A 56 -2.52 6.68 7.02
CA ASP A 56 -3.33 6.54 8.22
C ASP A 56 -3.01 5.23 8.93
N THR A 57 -3.24 5.23 10.24
CA THR A 57 -2.90 4.08 11.08
C THR A 57 -3.74 2.86 10.78
N ALA A 58 -5.01 3.05 10.40
CA ALA A 58 -5.89 1.93 10.07
C ALA A 58 -5.36 1.15 8.86
N HIS A 59 -4.97 1.84 7.79
CA HIS A 59 -4.37 1.19 6.62
C HIS A 59 -3.00 0.61 6.93
N ARG A 60 -2.17 1.30 7.73
CA ARG A 60 -0.87 0.78 8.15
C ARG A 60 -1.01 -0.59 8.81
N ASP A 61 -1.93 -0.70 9.76
CA ASP A 61 -2.14 -1.93 10.51
C ASP A 61 -2.72 -3.03 9.63
N GLU A 62 -3.64 -2.67 8.72
CA GLU A 62 -4.21 -3.61 7.76
C GLU A 62 -3.17 -4.14 6.78
N ILE A 63 -2.30 -3.26 6.27
CA ILE A 63 -1.21 -3.64 5.36
C ILE A 63 -0.32 -4.69 6.05
N ALA A 64 0.09 -4.43 7.28
CA ALA A 64 0.93 -5.36 8.03
C ALA A 64 0.22 -6.69 8.25
N ALA A 65 -1.05 -6.68 8.60
CA ALA A 65 -1.82 -7.88 8.89
C ALA A 65 -2.08 -8.71 7.63
N PHE A 66 -2.40 -8.07 6.52
CA PHE A 66 -2.71 -8.78 5.27
C PHE A 66 -1.45 -9.29 4.58
N PHE A 67 -0.47 -8.42 4.37
CA PHE A 67 0.72 -8.76 3.59
C PHE A 67 1.76 -9.52 4.39
N GLY A 68 1.85 -9.33 5.72
CA GLY A 68 2.86 -9.96 6.55
C GLY A 68 3.03 -11.45 6.29
N PRO A 69 2.00 -12.27 6.53
CA PRO A 69 2.12 -13.71 6.31
C PRO A 69 2.24 -14.09 4.83
N ARG A 70 1.73 -13.28 3.92
CA ARG A 70 1.72 -13.58 2.49
C ARG A 70 3.06 -13.33 1.83
N VAL A 71 3.70 -12.20 2.14
CA VAL A 71 4.96 -11.83 1.48
C VAL A 71 6.18 -12.55 2.05
N GLN A 72 6.08 -13.13 3.24
CA GLN A 72 7.18 -13.94 3.80
C GLN A 72 7.56 -15.10 2.90
N LYS A 73 6.61 -15.62 2.15
CA LYS A 73 6.81 -16.73 1.21
C LYS A 73 7.40 -16.29 -0.12
N LEU A 74 7.49 -14.99 -0.35
CA LEU A 74 7.94 -14.41 -1.62
C LEU A 74 9.35 -13.83 -1.44
N SER A 75 10.20 -14.04 -2.44
CA SER A 75 11.57 -13.52 -2.40
C SER A 75 11.57 -12.00 -2.35
N GLY A 76 12.20 -11.43 -1.34
CA GLY A 76 12.23 -9.99 -1.14
C GLY A 76 10.94 -9.37 -0.60
N GLY A 77 9.91 -10.19 -0.38
CA GLY A 77 8.60 -9.67 0.04
C GLY A 77 8.63 -8.99 1.40
N GLN A 78 9.29 -9.58 2.39
CA GLN A 78 9.36 -8.99 3.71
C GLN A 78 10.09 -7.64 3.69
N ASN A 79 11.18 -7.54 2.93
CA ASN A 79 11.91 -6.29 2.79
C ASN A 79 11.06 -5.20 2.12
N ASN A 80 10.29 -5.57 1.10
CA ASN A 80 9.36 -4.65 0.46
C ASN A 80 8.28 -4.17 1.43
N LEU A 81 7.73 -5.09 2.22
CA LEU A 81 6.72 -4.73 3.22
C LEU A 81 7.28 -3.76 4.25
N ASP A 82 8.50 -4.02 4.75
CA ASP A 82 9.13 -3.15 5.73
C ASP A 82 9.31 -1.73 5.17
N ARG A 83 9.71 -1.62 3.92
CA ARG A 83 9.86 -0.32 3.26
C ARG A 83 8.52 0.42 3.13
N VAL A 84 7.47 -0.30 2.76
CA VAL A 84 6.14 0.31 2.63
C VAL A 84 5.65 0.80 3.99
N LEU A 85 5.82 0.01 5.04
CA LEU A 85 5.42 0.42 6.38
C LEU A 85 6.21 1.63 6.86
N ASP A 86 7.50 1.71 6.54
CA ASP A 86 8.32 2.88 6.85
C ASP A 86 7.79 4.13 6.15
N VAL A 87 7.48 4.03 4.87
CA VAL A 87 6.95 5.16 4.08
C VAL A 87 5.62 5.62 4.65
N VAL A 88 4.72 4.69 4.97
CA VAL A 88 3.42 5.01 5.54
C VAL A 88 3.59 5.68 6.91
N ASN A 89 4.47 5.16 7.75
CA ASN A 89 4.75 5.73 9.07
C ASN A 89 5.33 7.15 8.98
N ILE A 90 6.22 7.38 8.03
CA ILE A 90 6.77 8.73 7.79
C ILE A 90 5.65 9.68 7.39
N CYS A 91 4.77 9.25 6.50
CA CYS A 91 3.63 10.07 6.08
C CYS A 91 2.71 10.42 7.24
N ILE A 92 2.38 9.43 8.07
CA ILE A 92 1.55 9.63 9.26
C ILE A 92 2.21 10.66 10.20
N GLY A 93 3.51 10.51 10.46
CA GLY A 93 4.23 11.43 11.32
C GLY A 93 4.25 12.86 10.80
N ARG A 94 4.46 13.03 9.49
CA ARG A 94 4.43 14.35 8.86
C ARG A 94 3.05 14.98 8.95
N ARG A 95 2.01 14.20 8.71
CA ARG A 95 0.63 14.67 8.78
C ARG A 95 0.29 15.13 10.19
N GLU A 96 0.66 14.36 11.21
CA GLU A 96 0.42 14.72 12.61
C GLU A 96 1.14 16.03 12.97
N LYS A 97 2.38 16.21 12.53
CA LYS A 97 3.13 17.44 12.74
C LYS A 97 2.49 18.64 12.06
N GLN A 98 2.02 18.47 10.84
CA GLN A 98 1.35 19.53 10.10
C GLN A 98 0.05 19.93 10.76
N GLU A 99 -0.75 18.95 11.19
CA GLU A 99 -2.01 19.23 11.88
C GLU A 99 -1.77 19.95 13.20
N ALA A 100 -0.77 19.54 13.97
CA ALA A 100 -0.41 20.19 15.22
C ALA A 100 0.08 21.62 14.98
N GLY A 101 0.90 21.83 13.94
CA GLY A 101 1.39 23.17 13.57
C GLY A 101 0.30 24.10 13.16
N VAL A 102 -0.63 23.65 12.31
CA VAL A 102 -1.78 24.43 11.88
C VAL A 102 -2.69 24.77 13.07
N SER A 103 -2.97 23.77 13.92
CA SER A 103 -3.79 23.98 15.11
C SER A 103 -3.18 25.03 16.02
N THR A 104 -1.87 24.96 16.27
CA THR A 104 -1.15 25.92 17.10
C THR A 104 -1.22 27.32 16.50
N PHE A 105 -0.99 27.42 15.18
CA PHE A 105 -1.06 28.68 14.46
C PHE A 105 -2.46 29.32 14.57
N LEU A 106 -3.49 28.52 14.37
CA LEU A 106 -4.88 29.02 14.43
C LEU A 106 -5.27 29.46 15.83
N LYS A 107 -4.78 28.78 16.86
CA LYS A 107 -5.04 29.17 18.25
C LYS A 107 -4.35 30.47 18.62
N ALA A 108 -3.17 30.73 18.07
CA ALA A 108 -2.40 31.94 18.32
C ALA A 108 -2.98 33.16 17.55
N TYR A 109 -3.70 32.91 16.50
CA TYR A 109 -4.24 33.92 15.64
C TYR A 109 -5.58 34.43 16.16
#